data_1ac5ec65a53b643a0543bbc86df8742e
#
_entry.id   1ac5ec65a53b643a0543bbc86df8742e
#
_cell.length_a   1.000
_cell.length_b   1.000
_cell.length_c   1.000
_cell.angle_alpha   90.00
_cell.angle_beta   90.00
_cell.angle_gamma   90.00
#
_symmetry.space_group_name_H-M   'P 1'
#
loop_
_entity.id
_entity.type
_entity.pdbx_description
1 polymer ?
#
loop_
_entity_poly.entity_id
_entity_poly.type
_entity_poly.pdbx_seq_one_letter_code
_entity_poly.pdbx_strand_id
1 'polypeptide(L)'
;MMTIEKSAAKPDIRKDDLSRVGGNKTMTSSRETRKLTSRFLLALSSLLSAAGGAIHAAAFRTALTAINASDLPHFYAGSSKALWLGDSTTLFIVSLILGVIAARPSKATRAIVVLVALVPLATAILIYTFLGSFFAGHVLLAIAALALLAGRLLPGSAACASLEKAP
;
A
#
# COMPACT_ATOMS: atom_id res chain seq x y z
N MET A 1 -36.16 -68.86 17.03
CA MET A 1 -35.57 -67.76 17.81
C MET A 1 -34.21 -67.48 17.16
N MET A 2 -34.11 -66.53 16.26
CA MET A 2 -32.93 -66.31 15.40
C MET A 2 -32.28 -65.03 15.84
N THR A 3 -31.13 -65.12 16.48
CA THR A 3 -30.32 -64.00 17.04
C THR A 3 -29.48 -63.44 15.89
N ILE A 4 -29.76 -62.20 15.45
CA ILE A 4 -28.96 -61.47 14.46
C ILE A 4 -27.85 -60.73 15.22
N GLU A 5 -26.62 -61.21 15.08
CA GLU A 5 -25.42 -60.60 15.57
C GLU A 5 -25.01 -59.44 14.63
N LYS A 6 -25.19 -58.21 15.08
CA LYS A 6 -24.86 -57.00 14.36
C LYS A 6 -23.38 -56.69 14.51
N SER A 7 -22.55 -57.19 13.59
CA SER A 7 -21.12 -56.86 13.51
C SER A 7 -20.95 -55.37 13.21
N ALA A 8 -20.57 -54.56 14.20
CA ALA A 8 -20.23 -53.17 14.05
C ALA A 8 -18.81 -53.05 13.48
N ALA A 9 -18.71 -52.82 12.18
CA ALA A 9 -17.44 -52.50 11.54
C ALA A 9 -16.89 -51.18 12.08
N LYS A 10 -15.76 -51.24 12.75
CA LYS A 10 -15.01 -50.08 13.24
C LYS A 10 -14.46 -49.27 12.04
N PRO A 11 -14.75 -47.95 11.90
CA PRO A 11 -14.22 -47.18 10.80
C PRO A 11 -12.69 -47.10 10.91
N ASP A 12 -12.02 -47.61 9.89
CA ASP A 12 -10.56 -47.49 9.71
C ASP A 12 -10.22 -46.04 9.31
N ILE A 13 -9.90 -45.23 10.31
CA ILE A 13 -9.46 -43.84 10.11
C ILE A 13 -8.04 -43.87 9.53
N ARG A 14 -7.94 -43.75 8.21
CA ARG A 14 -6.67 -43.70 7.49
C ARG A 14 -5.81 -42.56 8.02
N LYS A 15 -4.61 -42.91 8.49
CA LYS A 15 -3.61 -41.91 9.01
C LYS A 15 -3.31 -40.78 7.99
N ASP A 16 -3.56 -41.01 6.72
CA ASP A 16 -3.39 -40.04 5.63
C ASP A 16 -4.37 -38.85 5.70
N ASP A 17 -5.55 -39.03 6.33
CA ASP A 17 -6.53 -37.94 6.48
C ASP A 17 -6.12 -36.93 7.56
N LEU A 18 -5.38 -37.37 8.59
CA LEU A 18 -4.90 -36.50 9.66
C LEU A 18 -3.78 -35.57 9.21
N SER A 19 -2.94 -36.01 8.28
CA SER A 19 -1.86 -35.17 7.72
C SER A 19 -2.37 -34.06 6.78
N ARG A 20 -3.47 -34.31 6.07
CA ARG A 20 -4.14 -33.30 5.20
C ARG A 20 -4.81 -32.18 5.99
N VAL A 21 -5.39 -32.48 7.14
CA VAL A 21 -6.09 -31.49 7.99
C VAL A 21 -5.10 -30.52 8.65
N GLY A 22 -3.91 -30.99 9.05
CA GLY A 22 -2.87 -30.13 9.66
C GLY A 22 -2.23 -29.15 8.68
N GLY A 23 -1.95 -29.59 7.43
CA GLY A 23 -1.31 -28.75 6.42
C GLY A 23 -2.17 -27.57 5.92
N ASN A 24 -3.50 -27.70 5.94
CA ASN A 24 -4.40 -26.67 5.44
C ASN A 24 -4.56 -25.48 6.41
N LYS A 25 -4.48 -25.70 7.71
CA LYS A 25 -4.60 -24.63 8.74
C LYS A 25 -3.41 -23.68 8.75
N THR A 26 -2.20 -24.16 8.54
CA THR A 26 -0.99 -23.32 8.52
C THR A 26 -0.89 -22.44 7.28
N MET A 27 -1.34 -22.94 6.12
CA MET A 27 -1.34 -22.16 4.88
C MET A 27 -2.37 -21.01 4.88
N THR A 28 -3.57 -21.22 5.46
CA THR A 28 -4.60 -20.17 5.55
C THR A 28 -4.16 -19.05 6.49
N SER A 29 -3.58 -19.37 7.65
CA SER A 29 -3.06 -18.38 8.61
C SER A 29 -2.00 -17.45 8.00
N SER A 30 -1.04 -18.00 7.24
CA SER A 30 0.01 -17.21 6.59
C SER A 30 -0.54 -16.23 5.53
N ARG A 31 -1.57 -16.60 4.79
CA ARG A 31 -2.22 -15.74 3.78
C ARG A 31 -3.00 -14.59 4.42
N GLU A 32 -3.68 -14.85 5.52
CA GLU A 32 -4.43 -13.82 6.26
C GLU A 32 -3.49 -12.80 6.88
N THR A 33 -2.41 -13.24 7.51
CA THR A 33 -1.40 -12.35 8.08
C THR A 33 -0.81 -11.43 7.01
N ARG A 34 -0.45 -11.95 5.84
CA ARG A 34 0.07 -11.13 4.72
C ARG A 34 -0.93 -10.07 4.26
N LYS A 35 -2.23 -10.41 4.17
CA LYS A 35 -3.28 -9.44 3.80
C LYS A 35 -3.42 -8.33 4.83
N LEU A 36 -3.43 -8.68 6.11
CA LEU A 36 -3.52 -7.69 7.20
C LEU A 36 -2.31 -6.77 7.21
N THR A 37 -1.11 -7.32 7.11
CA THR A 37 0.14 -6.53 7.05
C THR A 37 0.14 -5.59 5.84
N SER A 38 -0.22 -6.07 4.65
CA SER A 38 -0.31 -5.22 3.46
C SER A 38 -1.31 -4.07 3.63
N ARG A 39 -2.49 -4.34 4.20
CA ARG A 39 -3.49 -3.30 4.48
C ARG A 39 -2.99 -2.27 5.47
N PHE A 40 -2.33 -2.71 6.53
CA PHE A 40 -1.75 -1.82 7.53
C PHE A 40 -0.68 -0.91 6.94
N LEU A 41 0.24 -1.47 6.15
CA LEU A 41 1.30 -0.68 5.50
C LEU A 41 0.72 0.35 4.52
N LEU A 42 -0.30 0.00 3.73
CA LEU A 42 -0.99 0.92 2.83
C LEU A 42 -1.73 2.03 3.59
N ALA A 43 -2.42 1.67 4.67
CA ALA A 43 -3.12 2.66 5.50
C ALA A 43 -2.13 3.63 6.17
N LEU A 44 -1.01 3.14 6.67
CA LEU A 44 0.05 3.96 7.25
C LEU A 44 0.67 4.89 6.20
N SER A 45 0.99 4.37 5.01
CA SER A 45 1.49 5.18 3.89
C SER A 45 0.49 6.26 3.46
N SER A 46 -0.81 5.92 3.40
CA SER A 46 -1.90 6.87 3.13
C SER A 46 -1.96 7.99 4.18
N LEU A 47 -1.92 7.64 5.46
CA LEU A 47 -1.95 8.61 6.56
C LEU A 47 -0.74 9.55 6.55
N LEU A 48 0.46 9.01 6.34
CA LEU A 48 1.68 9.81 6.22
C LEU A 48 1.61 10.77 5.03
N SER A 49 1.06 10.32 3.89
CA SER A 49 0.85 11.15 2.71
C SER A 49 -0.14 12.28 2.97
N ALA A 50 -1.26 11.99 3.65
CA ALA A 50 -2.26 12.99 4.03
C ALA A 50 -1.66 14.03 4.99
N ALA A 51 -0.96 13.57 6.02
CA ALA A 51 -0.30 14.45 6.99
C ALA A 51 0.77 15.32 6.32
N GLY A 52 1.60 14.74 5.44
CA GLY A 52 2.58 15.48 4.66
C GLY A 52 1.93 16.56 3.80
N GLY A 53 0.87 16.23 3.06
CA GLY A 53 0.10 17.18 2.26
C GLY A 53 -0.53 18.30 3.09
N ALA A 54 -1.07 17.99 4.27
CA ALA A 54 -1.66 18.96 5.18
C ALA A 54 -0.59 19.92 5.74
N ILE A 55 0.55 19.40 6.20
CA ILE A 55 1.68 20.21 6.69
C ILE A 55 2.21 21.11 5.58
N HIS A 56 2.37 20.56 4.37
CA HIS A 56 2.87 21.31 3.21
C HIS A 56 1.89 22.42 2.82
N ALA A 57 0.59 22.14 2.78
CA ALA A 57 -0.45 23.15 2.53
C ALA A 57 -0.49 24.23 3.63
N ALA A 58 -0.35 23.86 4.91
CA ALA A 58 -0.32 24.82 6.00
C ALA A 58 0.90 25.77 5.94
N ALA A 59 2.05 25.25 5.50
CA ALA A 59 3.27 26.03 5.31
C ALA A 59 3.19 27.01 4.11
N PHE A 60 2.17 26.90 3.27
CA PHE A 60 1.99 27.76 2.07
C PHE A 60 1.96 29.24 2.42
N ARG A 61 1.35 29.63 3.53
CA ARG A 61 1.30 31.04 3.96
C ARG A 61 2.71 31.63 4.17
N THR A 62 3.59 30.88 4.82
CA THR A 62 4.98 31.28 5.04
C THR A 62 5.75 31.34 3.72
N ALA A 63 5.59 30.34 2.87
CA ALA A 63 6.19 30.33 1.53
C ALA A 63 5.71 31.51 0.67
N LEU A 64 4.40 31.81 0.72
CA LEU A 64 3.80 32.93 -0.01
C LEU A 64 4.41 34.27 0.41
N THR A 65 4.61 34.49 1.71
CA THR A 65 5.27 35.71 2.22
C THR A 65 6.70 35.81 1.69
N ALA A 66 7.48 34.73 1.74
CA ALA A 66 8.85 34.71 1.23
C ALA A 66 8.93 34.95 -0.29
N ILE A 67 8.02 34.31 -1.05
CA ILE A 67 7.95 34.50 -2.52
C ILE A 67 7.59 35.95 -2.87
N ASN A 68 6.63 36.56 -2.16
CA ASN A 68 6.21 37.94 -2.40
C ASN A 68 7.27 38.97 -2.00
N ALA A 69 8.14 38.63 -1.04
CA ALA A 69 9.25 39.48 -0.61
C ALA A 69 10.51 39.30 -1.46
N SER A 70 10.52 38.35 -2.39
CA SER A 70 11.66 38.07 -3.27
C SER A 70 11.62 38.90 -4.54
N ASP A 71 12.79 39.15 -5.13
CA ASP A 71 12.93 39.85 -6.43
C ASP A 71 12.69 38.90 -7.64
N LEU A 72 11.94 37.81 -7.42
CA LEU A 72 11.62 36.89 -8.51
C LEU A 72 10.73 37.54 -9.58
N PRO A 73 11.05 37.36 -10.88
CA PRO A 73 10.15 37.75 -11.95
C PRO A 73 8.76 37.16 -11.75
N HIS A 74 7.72 37.91 -12.11
CA HIS A 74 6.31 37.54 -11.88
C HIS A 74 5.95 36.12 -12.30
N PHE A 75 6.49 35.65 -13.43
CA PHE A 75 6.28 34.29 -13.91
C PHE A 75 6.81 33.24 -12.91
N TYR A 76 8.05 33.41 -12.44
CA TYR A 76 8.65 32.44 -11.49
C TYR A 76 7.98 32.49 -10.12
N ALA A 77 7.59 33.66 -9.66
CA ALA A 77 6.82 33.79 -8.42
C ALA A 77 5.47 33.07 -8.52
N GLY A 78 4.74 33.24 -9.64
CA GLY A 78 3.48 32.53 -9.91
C GLY A 78 3.66 31.02 -10.01
N SER A 79 4.68 30.57 -10.74
CA SER A 79 5.01 29.15 -10.89
C SER A 79 5.35 28.49 -9.57
N SER A 80 6.14 29.15 -8.70
CA SER A 80 6.49 28.63 -7.38
C SER A 80 5.25 28.43 -6.50
N LYS A 81 4.28 29.34 -6.53
CA LYS A 81 3.01 29.22 -5.81
C LYS A 81 2.17 28.03 -6.33
N ALA A 82 2.09 27.90 -7.66
CA ALA A 82 1.36 26.81 -8.30
C ALA A 82 1.99 25.44 -8.00
N LEU A 83 3.33 25.33 -8.06
CA LEU A 83 4.05 24.11 -7.74
C LEU A 83 3.86 23.70 -6.27
N TRP A 84 3.89 24.67 -5.34
CA TRP A 84 3.65 24.41 -3.93
C TRP A 84 2.28 23.78 -3.66
N LEU A 85 1.24 24.39 -4.23
CA LEU A 85 -0.14 23.85 -4.09
C LEU A 85 -0.31 22.53 -4.86
N GLY A 86 0.33 22.42 -6.03
CA GLY A 86 0.33 21.20 -6.83
C GLY A 86 0.91 20.01 -6.08
N ASP A 87 2.02 20.20 -5.36
CA ASP A 87 2.64 19.17 -4.56
C ASP A 87 1.74 18.72 -3.39
N SER A 88 1.13 19.68 -2.66
CA SER A 88 0.14 19.38 -1.63
C SER A 88 -1.03 18.55 -2.18
N THR A 89 -1.58 18.94 -3.34
CA THR A 89 -2.69 18.24 -3.99
C THR A 89 -2.27 16.83 -4.40
N THR A 90 -1.07 16.66 -4.94
CA THR A 90 -0.52 15.35 -5.32
C THR A 90 -0.43 14.42 -4.12
N LEU A 91 0.03 14.90 -2.97
CA LEU A 91 0.10 14.11 -1.74
C LEU A 91 -1.29 13.68 -1.26
N PHE A 92 -2.31 14.53 -1.35
CA PHE A 92 -3.69 14.15 -1.03
C PHE A 92 -4.25 13.12 -2.00
N ILE A 93 -3.97 13.23 -3.30
CA ILE A 93 -4.41 12.24 -4.30
C ILE A 93 -3.73 10.89 -4.04
N VAL A 94 -2.43 10.86 -3.79
CA VAL A 94 -1.68 9.65 -3.43
C VAL A 94 -2.27 9.03 -2.16
N SER A 95 -2.55 9.85 -1.14
CA SER A 95 -3.18 9.40 0.10
C SER A 95 -4.53 8.73 -0.18
N LEU A 96 -5.40 9.38 -0.95
CA LEU A 96 -6.73 8.86 -1.28
C LEU A 96 -6.62 7.51 -2.02
N ILE A 97 -5.75 7.41 -3.02
CA ILE A 97 -5.57 6.17 -3.79
C ILE A 97 -5.09 5.04 -2.87
N LEU A 98 -4.05 5.28 -2.05
CA LEU A 98 -3.52 4.28 -1.12
C LEU A 98 -4.56 3.88 -0.06
N GLY A 99 -5.36 4.83 0.43
CA GLY A 99 -6.46 4.58 1.37
C GLY A 99 -7.56 3.71 0.77
N VAL A 100 -7.99 3.99 -0.47
CA VAL A 100 -8.98 3.16 -1.19
C VAL A 100 -8.44 1.75 -1.41
N ILE A 101 -7.16 1.60 -1.77
CA ILE A 101 -6.52 0.29 -1.95
C ILE A 101 -6.46 -0.45 -0.61
N ALA A 102 -6.10 0.22 0.49
CA ALA A 102 -6.08 -0.37 1.83
C ALA A 102 -7.46 -0.89 2.26
N ALA A 103 -8.53 -0.15 1.92
CA ALA A 103 -9.90 -0.56 2.20
C ALA A 103 -10.35 -1.76 1.34
N ARG A 104 -9.92 -1.82 0.06
CA ARG A 104 -10.35 -2.84 -0.92
C ARG A 104 -9.18 -3.51 -1.63
N PRO A 105 -8.29 -4.23 -0.92
CA PRO A 105 -7.05 -4.78 -1.49
C PRO A 105 -7.29 -5.86 -2.56
N SER A 106 -8.46 -6.50 -2.56
CA SER A 106 -8.81 -7.53 -3.55
C SER A 106 -8.99 -7.00 -4.98
N LYS A 107 -9.21 -5.69 -5.15
CA LYS A 107 -9.38 -5.04 -6.45
C LYS A 107 -8.09 -4.35 -6.94
N ALA A 108 -7.07 -4.24 -6.09
CA ALA A 108 -5.83 -3.58 -6.43
C ALA A 108 -4.84 -4.55 -7.05
N THR A 109 -4.25 -4.19 -8.17
CA THR A 109 -3.12 -4.90 -8.73
C THR A 109 -1.82 -4.37 -8.11
N ARG A 110 -0.83 -5.24 -7.96
CA ARG A 110 0.52 -4.86 -7.51
C ARG A 110 1.10 -3.71 -8.35
N ALA A 111 0.82 -3.72 -9.66
CA ALA A 111 1.31 -2.67 -10.57
C ALA A 111 0.80 -1.27 -10.19
N ILE A 112 -0.48 -1.13 -9.82
CA ILE A 112 -1.06 0.15 -9.40
C ILE A 112 -0.34 0.67 -8.16
N VAL A 113 -0.11 -0.18 -7.15
CA VAL A 113 0.58 0.22 -5.92
C VAL A 113 2.01 0.68 -6.21
N VAL A 114 2.73 -0.04 -7.10
CA VAL A 114 4.09 0.34 -7.51
C VAL A 114 4.08 1.68 -8.23
N LEU A 115 3.18 1.89 -9.20
CA LEU A 115 3.07 3.16 -9.92
C LEU A 115 2.78 4.35 -8.99
N VAL A 116 1.85 4.17 -8.05
CA VAL A 116 1.54 5.23 -7.07
C VAL A 116 2.73 5.50 -6.15
N ALA A 117 3.49 4.47 -5.75
CA ALA A 117 4.68 4.63 -4.90
C ALA A 117 5.85 5.34 -5.62
N LEU A 118 5.89 5.32 -6.95
CA LEU A 118 6.90 6.06 -7.71
C LEU A 118 6.75 7.58 -7.57
N VAL A 119 5.55 8.10 -7.31
CA VAL A 119 5.32 9.55 -7.15
C VAL A 119 6.11 10.09 -5.94
N PRO A 120 5.87 9.64 -4.69
CA PRO A 120 6.64 10.12 -3.55
C PRO A 120 8.13 9.75 -3.65
N LEU A 121 8.49 8.65 -4.31
CA LEU A 121 9.89 8.28 -4.53
C LEU A 121 10.59 9.30 -5.44
N ALA A 122 10.00 9.64 -6.58
CA ALA A 122 10.56 10.63 -7.50
C ALA A 122 10.68 12.00 -6.83
N THR A 123 9.65 12.43 -6.11
CA THR A 123 9.69 13.70 -5.36
C THR A 123 10.78 13.68 -4.28
N ALA A 124 10.98 12.57 -3.56
CA ALA A 124 12.08 12.44 -2.60
C ALA A 124 13.45 12.60 -3.27
N ILE A 125 13.65 11.97 -4.44
CA ILE A 125 14.90 12.08 -5.21
C ILE A 125 15.15 13.54 -5.61
N LEU A 126 14.12 14.25 -6.10
CA LEU A 126 14.24 15.65 -6.47
C LEU A 126 14.61 16.52 -5.26
N ILE A 127 13.97 16.29 -4.10
CA ILE A 127 14.30 17.00 -2.86
C ILE A 127 15.76 16.77 -2.48
N TYR A 128 16.25 15.53 -2.49
CA TYR A 128 17.64 15.25 -2.18
C TYR A 128 18.62 15.88 -3.17
N THR A 129 18.25 15.94 -4.44
CA THR A 129 19.08 16.51 -5.50
C THR A 129 19.23 18.02 -5.35
N PHE A 130 18.13 18.72 -5.06
CA PHE A 130 18.11 20.20 -5.09
C PHE A 130 18.20 20.84 -3.72
N LEU A 131 17.66 20.22 -2.68
CA LEU A 131 17.63 20.76 -1.31
C LEU A 131 18.59 20.03 -0.36
N GLY A 132 19.20 18.91 -0.79
CA GLY A 132 20.03 18.08 0.05
C GLY A 132 19.23 17.28 1.07
N SER A 133 19.84 16.98 2.23
CA SER A 133 19.21 16.18 3.29
C SER A 133 18.13 16.97 4.02
N PHE A 134 16.94 17.02 3.46
CA PHE A 134 15.79 17.71 4.02
C PHE A 134 14.74 16.73 4.57
N PHE A 135 14.13 17.06 5.71
CA PHE A 135 13.19 16.18 6.43
C PHE A 135 12.05 15.66 5.55
N ALA A 136 11.49 16.51 4.68
CA ALA A 136 10.41 16.09 3.78
C ALA A 136 10.83 14.96 2.83
N GLY A 137 12.08 14.94 2.36
CA GLY A 137 12.61 13.86 1.54
C GLY A 137 12.60 12.51 2.26
N HIS A 138 12.94 12.48 3.55
CA HIS A 138 12.90 11.26 4.37
C HIS A 138 11.46 10.74 4.56
N VAL A 139 10.51 11.64 4.78
CA VAL A 139 9.08 11.28 4.91
C VAL A 139 8.56 10.68 3.61
N LEU A 140 8.83 11.30 2.46
CA LEU A 140 8.42 10.81 1.16
C LEU A 140 9.06 9.46 0.82
N LEU A 141 10.33 9.27 1.16
CA LEU A 141 11.01 7.99 1.01
C LEU A 141 10.36 6.91 1.87
N ALA A 142 9.99 7.22 3.11
CA ALA A 142 9.28 6.30 3.99
C ALA A 142 7.90 5.91 3.40
N ILE A 143 7.13 6.89 2.90
CA ILE A 143 5.84 6.65 2.22
C ILE A 143 6.02 5.68 1.04
N ALA A 144 7.00 5.95 0.18
CA ALA A 144 7.30 5.10 -0.97
C ALA A 144 7.70 3.68 -0.55
N ALA A 145 8.60 3.55 0.43
CA ALA A 145 9.06 2.25 0.94
C ALA A 145 7.91 1.41 1.52
N LEU A 146 7.05 2.02 2.34
CA LEU A 146 5.88 1.35 2.92
C LEU A 146 4.92 0.86 1.83
N ALA A 147 4.63 1.70 0.82
CA ALA A 147 3.77 1.33 -0.29
C ALA A 147 4.38 0.20 -1.14
N LEU A 148 5.68 0.25 -1.45
CA LEU A 148 6.38 -0.81 -2.19
C LEU A 148 6.41 -2.14 -1.43
N LEU A 149 6.67 -2.10 -0.12
CA LEU A 149 6.62 -3.29 0.75
C LEU A 149 5.21 -3.89 0.76
N ALA A 150 4.19 -3.05 0.90
CA ALA A 150 2.80 -3.49 0.84
C ALA A 150 2.47 -4.14 -0.52
N GLY A 151 2.94 -3.55 -1.62
CA GLY A 151 2.78 -4.08 -2.98
C GLY A 151 3.40 -5.46 -3.17
N ARG A 152 4.53 -5.75 -2.49
CA ARG A 152 5.16 -7.09 -2.51
C ARG A 152 4.31 -8.15 -1.78
N LEU A 153 3.54 -7.74 -0.79
CA LEU A 153 2.69 -8.63 0.00
C LEU A 153 1.33 -8.90 -0.67
N LEU A 154 0.93 -8.08 -1.65
CA LEU A 154 -0.29 -8.31 -2.43
C LEU A 154 -0.15 -9.56 -3.30
N PRO A 155 -1.21 -10.39 -3.41
CA PRO A 155 -1.20 -11.55 -4.31
C PRO A 155 -0.97 -11.09 -5.75
N GLY A 156 -0.01 -11.71 -6.43
CA GLY A 156 0.26 -11.44 -7.85
C GLY A 156 -0.91 -11.88 -8.73
N SER A 157 -1.16 -11.15 -9.82
CA SER A 157 -2.23 -11.43 -10.80
C SER A 157 -2.16 -12.83 -11.44
N ALA A 158 -1.03 -13.52 -11.35
CA ALA A 158 -0.85 -14.88 -11.87
C ALA A 158 -1.76 -15.93 -11.21
N ALA A 159 -2.23 -15.67 -9.98
CA ALA A 159 -3.12 -16.59 -9.28
C ALA A 159 -4.56 -16.56 -9.81
N CYS A 160 -4.99 -15.51 -10.53
CA CYS A 160 -6.31 -15.44 -11.13
C CYS A 160 -6.39 -16.13 -12.49
N ALA A 161 -5.29 -16.17 -13.26
CA ALA A 161 -5.27 -16.78 -14.60
C ALA A 161 -5.34 -18.32 -14.57
N SER A 162 -4.97 -18.95 -13.47
CA SER A 162 -5.03 -20.41 -13.32
C SER A 162 -6.44 -20.94 -12.98
N LEU A 163 -7.32 -20.09 -12.45
CA LEU A 163 -8.72 -20.47 -12.13
C LEU A 163 -9.64 -20.36 -13.35
N GLU A 164 -9.29 -19.57 -14.36
CA GLU A 164 -10.07 -19.40 -15.58
C GLU A 164 -9.81 -20.50 -16.62
N LYS A 165 -8.79 -21.33 -16.41
CA LYS A 165 -8.44 -22.46 -17.31
C LYS A 165 -8.82 -23.84 -16.78
N ALA A 166 -9.64 -23.92 -15.74
CA ALA A 166 -10.21 -25.20 -15.33
C ALA A 166 -11.44 -25.50 -16.22
N PRO A 167 -11.41 -26.59 -17.02
CA PRO A 167 -12.52 -26.97 -17.88
C PRO A 167 -13.75 -27.45 -17.10
#